data_9ff742081b16e3f263a2161f2d96fe08
#
_entry.id   9ff742081b16e3f263a2161f2d96fe08
#
_cell.length_a   1.000
_cell.length_b   1.000
_cell.length_c   1.000
_cell.angle_alpha   90.00
_cell.angle_beta   90.00
_cell.angle_gamma   90.00
#
_symmetry.space_group_name_H-M   'P 1'
#
loop_
_entity.id
_entity.type
_entity.pdbx_description
1 polymer ?
#
loop_
_entity_poly.entity_id
_entity_poly.type
_entity_poly.pdbx_seq_one_letter_code
_entity_poly.pdbx_strand_id
1 'polypeptide(L)'
;TGTHVPMICNWKNNIPESVVSVDLVDTTDFLPTIFDAAGIEYPENYLVDGKSFYPQLTGEKGNPRDWIFFHFDAGGRNKRPIQRFLRNHTWKLYEDGRMFDMKNDLYETKAIFPENDSEESKDNRNKLEPLFQNLK
;
A
#
# COMPACT_ATOMS: atom_id res chain seq x y z
N THR A 1 -4.04 -11.07 4.87
CA THR A 1 -5.45 -10.74 5.10
C THR A 1 -5.63 -9.44 5.86
N GLY A 2 -4.78 -9.09 6.84
CA GLY A 2 -4.90 -7.87 7.65
C GLY A 2 -4.67 -6.54 6.90
N THR A 3 -4.26 -6.58 5.65
CA THR A 3 -3.97 -5.41 4.81
C THR A 3 -5.02 -5.16 3.71
N HIS A 4 -6.09 -5.93 3.71
CA HIS A 4 -7.20 -5.73 2.79
C HIS A 4 -8.46 -5.47 3.61
N VAL A 5 -8.59 -4.22 4.08
CA VAL A 5 -9.72 -3.76 4.86
C VAL A 5 -10.57 -2.81 4.02
N PRO A 6 -11.90 -2.86 4.12
CA PRO A 6 -12.77 -1.93 3.42
C PRO A 6 -12.59 -0.52 3.99
N MET A 7 -12.57 0.46 3.10
CA MET A 7 -12.60 1.88 3.42
C MET A 7 -13.80 2.51 2.74
N ILE A 8 -14.56 3.32 3.47
CA ILE A 8 -15.72 4.05 2.95
C ILE A 8 -15.51 5.53 3.25
N CYS A 9 -15.57 6.35 2.22
CA CYS A 9 -15.51 7.80 2.33
C CYS A 9 -16.86 8.40 1.93
N ASN A 10 -17.34 9.34 2.71
CA ASN A 10 -18.57 10.08 2.41
C ASN A 10 -18.36 11.55 2.73
N TRP A 11 -18.60 12.39 1.75
CA TRP A 11 -18.62 13.84 1.92
C TRP A 11 -19.63 14.42 0.93
N LYS A 12 -20.82 14.69 1.44
CA LYS A 12 -21.96 15.15 0.64
C LYS A 12 -21.59 16.34 -0.25
N ASN A 13 -21.93 16.28 -1.50
CA ASN A 13 -21.67 17.26 -2.56
C ASN A 13 -20.19 17.41 -2.98
N ASN A 14 -19.24 16.71 -2.36
CA ASN A 14 -17.82 16.79 -2.71
C ASN A 14 -17.30 15.47 -3.28
N ILE A 15 -17.77 14.34 -2.74
CA ILE A 15 -17.40 13.00 -3.23
C ILE A 15 -18.56 12.45 -4.05
N PRO A 16 -18.32 11.98 -5.30
CA PRO A 16 -19.35 11.34 -6.11
C PRO A 16 -19.95 10.11 -5.42
N GLU A 17 -21.23 9.90 -5.58
CA GLU A 17 -21.93 8.75 -5.01
C GLU A 17 -21.66 7.48 -5.82
N SER A 18 -21.69 6.32 -5.15
CA SER A 18 -21.62 4.98 -5.76
C SER A 18 -20.35 4.70 -6.58
N VAL A 19 -19.25 5.38 -6.26
CA VAL A 19 -17.93 5.12 -6.88
C VAL A 19 -17.19 4.05 -6.07
N VAL A 20 -16.59 3.10 -6.77
CA VAL A 20 -15.66 2.12 -6.20
C VAL A 20 -14.29 2.36 -6.80
N SER A 21 -13.31 2.72 -5.96
CA SER A 21 -11.91 2.78 -6.36
C SER A 21 -11.19 1.50 -5.98
N VAL A 22 -10.23 1.11 -6.82
CA VAL A 22 -9.29 0.01 -6.57
C VAL A 22 -7.89 0.52 -6.24
N ASP A 23 -7.72 1.83 -6.12
CA ASP A 23 -6.42 2.43 -5.80
C ASP A 23 -5.89 1.94 -4.45
N LEU A 24 -4.59 1.80 -4.37
CA LEU A 24 -3.91 1.47 -3.12
C LEU A 24 -3.91 2.70 -2.20
N VAL A 25 -4.36 2.49 -0.98
CA VAL A 25 -4.35 3.51 0.08
C VAL A 25 -3.66 2.94 1.31
N ASP A 26 -2.74 3.70 1.89
CA ASP A 26 -2.11 3.42 3.16
C ASP A 26 -2.66 4.32 4.27
N THR A 27 -2.56 3.90 5.52
CA THR A 27 -3.00 4.73 6.66
C THR A 27 -2.23 6.03 6.78
N THR A 28 -0.99 6.08 6.32
CA THR A 28 -0.18 7.30 6.25
C THR A 28 -0.75 8.35 5.30
N ASP A 29 -1.60 7.92 4.34
CA ASP A 29 -2.21 8.78 3.33
C ASP A 29 -3.38 9.62 3.87
N PHE A 30 -3.94 9.25 5.03
CA PHE A 30 -5.11 9.96 5.58
C PHE A 30 -4.79 11.39 5.97
N LEU A 31 -3.66 11.61 6.62
CA LEU A 31 -3.28 12.97 7.05
C LEU A 31 -3.10 13.92 5.85
N PRO A 32 -2.27 13.58 4.83
CA PRO A 32 -2.17 14.43 3.64
C PRO A 32 -3.51 14.63 2.92
N THR A 33 -4.36 13.64 2.90
CA THR A 33 -5.70 13.75 2.27
C THR A 33 -6.59 14.73 3.02
N ILE A 34 -6.56 14.73 4.36
CA ILE A 34 -7.34 15.66 5.18
C ILE A 34 -6.83 17.11 5.00
N PHE A 35 -5.51 17.30 4.96
CA PHE A 35 -4.92 18.62 4.72
C PHE A 35 -5.34 19.18 3.36
N ASP A 36 -5.23 18.35 2.32
CA ASP A 36 -5.62 18.69 0.96
C ASP A 36 -7.11 19.04 0.88
N ALA A 37 -7.97 18.19 1.46
CA ALA A 37 -9.41 18.41 1.49
C ALA A 37 -9.82 19.68 2.26
N ALA A 38 -9.03 20.06 3.27
CA ALA A 38 -9.25 21.27 4.06
C ALA A 38 -8.60 22.53 3.44
N GLY A 39 -7.80 22.39 2.37
CA GLY A 39 -7.03 23.48 1.79
C GLY A 39 -5.95 24.04 2.75
N ILE A 40 -5.39 23.18 3.59
CA ILE A 40 -4.37 23.54 4.59
C ILE A 40 -3.00 23.10 4.07
N GLU A 41 -2.05 24.04 4.05
CA GLU A 41 -0.66 23.73 3.74
C GLU A 41 0.04 23.11 4.96
N TYR A 42 1.02 22.24 4.70
CA TYR A 42 1.87 21.70 5.76
C TYR A 42 2.78 22.77 6.34
N PRO A 43 3.06 22.72 7.66
CA PRO A 43 4.13 23.52 8.24
C PRO A 43 5.47 23.25 7.53
N GLU A 44 6.29 24.28 7.37
CA GLU A 44 7.66 24.11 6.86
C GLU A 44 8.38 23.01 7.66
N ASN A 45 9.09 22.13 6.97
CA ASN A 45 9.85 21.01 7.54
C ASN A 45 9.00 19.85 8.12
N TYR A 46 7.69 19.80 7.86
CA TYR A 46 6.88 18.64 8.24
C TYR A 46 7.09 17.49 7.25
N LEU A 47 7.67 16.38 7.75
CA LEU A 47 7.86 15.17 6.93
C LEU A 47 6.56 14.39 6.85
N VAL A 48 6.11 14.12 5.63
CA VAL A 48 4.90 13.36 5.34
C VAL A 48 5.26 12.13 4.53
N ASP A 49 5.06 10.95 5.11
CA ASP A 49 5.30 9.68 4.42
C ASP A 49 4.16 9.30 3.47
N GLY A 50 2.97 9.87 3.71
CA GLY A 50 1.76 9.61 2.95
C GLY A 50 1.65 10.40 1.66
N LYS A 51 0.74 9.94 0.79
CA LYS A 51 0.29 10.66 -0.41
C LYS A 51 -1.19 10.97 -0.30
N SER A 52 -1.59 12.21 -0.60
CA SER A 52 -3.00 12.55 -0.65
C SER A 52 -3.70 11.75 -1.78
N PHE A 53 -4.83 11.17 -1.44
CA PHE A 53 -5.77 10.58 -2.41
C PHE A 53 -7.05 11.43 -2.54
N TYR A 54 -7.01 12.68 -2.11
CA TYR A 54 -8.15 13.59 -2.23
C TYR A 54 -8.61 13.78 -3.69
N PRO A 55 -7.73 13.94 -4.69
CA PRO A 55 -8.16 14.03 -6.08
C PRO A 55 -8.95 12.79 -6.54
N GLN A 56 -8.51 11.57 -6.15
CA GLN A 56 -9.25 10.36 -6.49
C GLN A 56 -10.63 10.32 -5.82
N LEU A 57 -10.75 10.82 -4.59
CA LEU A 57 -12.04 10.93 -3.91
C LEU A 57 -13.00 11.85 -4.64
N THR A 58 -12.52 12.93 -5.25
CA THR A 58 -13.34 13.89 -6.01
C THR A 58 -13.58 13.48 -7.46
N GLY A 59 -13.07 12.33 -7.89
CA GLY A 59 -13.26 11.79 -9.23
C GLY A 59 -12.18 12.16 -10.23
N GLU A 60 -11.10 12.78 -9.78
CA GLU A 60 -9.92 13.07 -10.59
C GLU A 60 -8.94 11.89 -10.59
N LYS A 61 -8.02 11.85 -11.56
CA LYS A 61 -6.99 10.81 -11.63
C LYS A 61 -6.00 10.88 -10.46
N GLY A 62 -5.62 12.08 -10.04
CA GLY A 62 -4.61 12.28 -9.00
C GLY A 62 -3.28 11.58 -9.29
N ASN A 63 -2.62 11.16 -8.20
CA ASN A 63 -1.34 10.44 -8.23
C ASN A 63 -1.43 9.17 -7.35
N PRO A 64 -2.15 8.12 -7.80
CA PRO A 64 -2.32 6.89 -7.02
C PRO A 64 -0.97 6.23 -6.70
N ARG A 65 -0.96 5.41 -5.66
CA ARG A 65 0.20 4.62 -5.28
C ARG A 65 0.37 3.43 -6.20
N ASP A 66 1.60 3.16 -6.62
CA ASP A 66 1.96 1.93 -7.31
C ASP A 66 2.18 0.76 -6.34
N TRP A 67 2.52 1.07 -5.07
CA TRP A 67 2.79 0.09 -4.02
C TRP A 67 2.55 0.67 -2.63
N ILE A 68 2.37 -0.24 -1.66
CA ILE A 68 2.34 0.05 -0.22
C ILE A 68 3.40 -0.77 0.52
N PHE A 69 3.92 -0.21 1.61
CA PHE A 69 4.83 -0.89 2.52
C PHE A 69 4.12 -1.24 3.82
N PHE A 70 4.43 -2.41 4.35
CA PHE A 70 3.90 -2.86 5.61
C PHE A 70 5.01 -3.34 6.53
N HIS A 71 5.00 -2.82 7.76
CA HIS A 71 5.88 -3.24 8.83
C HIS A 71 5.01 -3.68 10.01
N PHE A 72 5.13 -4.93 10.40
CA PHE A 72 4.45 -5.46 11.57
C PHE A 72 5.44 -6.05 12.55
N ASP A 73 5.51 -5.43 13.73
CA ASP A 73 6.18 -5.96 14.91
C ASP A 73 5.13 -6.22 15.98
N ALA A 74 4.89 -7.49 16.27
CA ALA A 74 3.91 -7.89 17.30
C ALA A 74 4.29 -7.41 18.70
N GLY A 75 5.56 -7.10 18.93
CA GLY A 75 6.09 -6.70 20.24
C GLY A 75 5.80 -7.71 21.37
N GLY A 76 6.35 -7.45 22.55
CA GLY A 76 5.94 -8.07 23.81
C GLY A 76 6.22 -9.57 23.94
N ARG A 77 5.38 -10.28 24.73
CA ARG A 77 5.60 -11.68 25.14
C ARG A 77 5.44 -12.69 23.99
N ASN A 78 4.67 -12.39 22.98
CA ASN A 78 4.48 -13.23 21.79
C ASN A 78 5.51 -12.87 20.73
N LYS A 79 6.74 -13.27 20.88
CA LYS A 79 7.86 -13.08 19.94
C LYS A 79 7.56 -13.64 18.53
N ARG A 80 6.57 -13.05 17.85
CA ARG A 80 6.40 -13.32 16.42
C ARG A 80 7.50 -12.60 15.65
N PRO A 81 8.06 -13.20 14.62
CA PRO A 81 9.04 -12.50 13.78
C PRO A 81 8.42 -11.25 13.19
N ILE A 82 9.22 -10.19 13.12
CA ILE A 82 8.86 -8.97 12.41
C ILE A 82 8.53 -9.34 10.96
N GLN A 83 7.43 -8.82 10.46
CA GLN A 83 7.03 -9.02 9.07
C GLN A 83 7.09 -7.69 8.33
N ARG A 84 7.88 -7.65 7.27
CA ARG A 84 7.99 -6.52 6.37
C ARG A 84 7.69 -7.01 4.96
N PHE A 85 6.82 -6.29 4.27
CA PHE A 85 6.52 -6.61 2.88
C PHE A 85 6.12 -5.34 2.09
N LEU A 86 6.30 -5.43 0.80
CA LEU A 86 5.80 -4.52 -0.20
C LEU A 86 4.66 -5.20 -0.97
N ARG A 87 3.66 -4.44 -1.33
CA ARG A 87 2.55 -4.92 -2.14
C ARG A 87 2.19 -3.89 -3.20
N ASN A 88 1.99 -4.36 -4.43
CA ASN A 88 1.25 -3.65 -5.46
C ASN A 88 -0.15 -4.30 -5.65
N HIS A 89 -0.85 -3.98 -6.73
CA HIS A 89 -2.19 -4.52 -6.97
C HIS A 89 -2.23 -6.05 -7.11
N THR A 90 -1.18 -6.64 -7.68
CA THR A 90 -1.14 -8.07 -8.02
C THR A 90 -0.18 -8.86 -7.14
N TRP A 91 0.95 -8.26 -6.77
CA TRP A 91 2.06 -8.97 -6.15
C TRP A 91 2.34 -8.48 -4.73
N LYS A 92 2.71 -9.41 -3.87
CA LYS A 92 3.17 -9.15 -2.51
C LYS A 92 4.54 -9.79 -2.31
N LEU A 93 5.54 -8.98 -2.00
CA LEU A 93 6.92 -9.40 -1.78
C LEU A 93 7.31 -9.17 -0.32
N TYR A 94 7.67 -10.23 0.37
CA TYR A 94 8.26 -10.16 1.72
C TYR A 94 9.75 -9.86 1.65
N GLU A 95 10.27 -9.21 2.68
CA GLU A 95 11.71 -8.90 2.80
C GLU A 95 12.60 -10.16 2.82
N ASP A 96 12.06 -11.31 3.22
CA ASP A 96 12.74 -12.61 3.21
C ASP A 96 12.76 -13.30 1.81
N GLY A 97 12.27 -12.63 0.79
CA GLY A 97 12.29 -13.09 -0.60
C GLY A 97 11.04 -13.86 -1.05
N ARG A 98 10.15 -14.24 -0.12
CA ARG A 98 8.87 -14.87 -0.48
C ARG A 98 7.99 -13.89 -1.25
N MET A 99 7.47 -14.32 -2.39
CA MET A 99 6.55 -13.54 -3.21
C MET A 99 5.26 -14.30 -3.43
N PHE A 100 4.14 -13.58 -3.54
CA PHE A 100 2.81 -14.17 -3.72
C PHE A 100 2.02 -13.42 -4.77
N ASP A 101 1.31 -14.18 -5.61
CA ASP A 101 0.35 -13.65 -6.56
C ASP A 101 -0.99 -13.42 -5.85
N MET A 102 -1.24 -12.18 -5.45
CA MET A 102 -2.44 -11.82 -4.69
C MET A 102 -3.74 -11.88 -5.49
N LYS A 103 -3.66 -12.03 -6.81
CA LYS A 103 -4.82 -12.23 -7.67
C LYS A 103 -5.32 -13.67 -7.62
N ASN A 104 -4.41 -14.64 -7.57
CA ASN A 104 -4.72 -16.06 -7.62
C ASN A 104 -4.49 -16.80 -6.29
N ASP A 105 -3.72 -16.21 -5.37
CA ASP A 105 -3.39 -16.79 -4.06
C ASP A 105 -3.57 -15.75 -2.92
N LEU A 106 -4.80 -15.34 -2.69
CA LEU A 106 -5.15 -14.35 -1.65
C LEU A 106 -4.74 -14.79 -0.24
N TYR A 107 -4.63 -16.10 -0.01
CA TYR A 107 -4.30 -16.66 1.30
C TYR A 107 -2.81 -16.98 1.49
N GLU A 108 -1.97 -16.66 0.50
CA GLU A 108 -0.52 -16.83 0.59
C GLU A 108 -0.12 -18.29 0.86
N THR A 109 -0.71 -19.21 0.11
CA THR A 109 -0.49 -20.66 0.27
C THR A 109 0.69 -21.17 -0.54
N LYS A 110 1.11 -20.43 -1.59
CA LYS A 110 2.14 -20.83 -2.54
C LYS A 110 3.18 -19.73 -2.73
N ALA A 111 4.19 -19.73 -1.87
CA ALA A 111 5.30 -18.81 -2.00
C ALA A 111 6.11 -19.07 -3.29
N ILE A 112 6.45 -18.01 -4.01
CA ILE A 112 7.33 -18.02 -5.16
C ILE A 112 8.67 -17.45 -4.73
N PHE A 113 9.74 -18.22 -4.87
CA PHE A 113 11.11 -17.78 -4.62
C PHE A 113 11.80 -17.42 -5.95
N PRO A 114 12.92 -16.69 -5.92
CA PRO A 114 13.59 -16.19 -7.14
C PRO A 114 13.88 -17.28 -8.18
N GLU A 115 14.25 -18.46 -7.73
CA GLU A 115 14.54 -19.61 -8.60
C GLU A 115 13.32 -20.17 -9.34
N ASN A 116 12.11 -19.82 -8.86
CA ASN A 116 10.85 -20.26 -9.43
C ASN A 116 10.05 -19.12 -10.08
N ASP A 117 10.67 -17.95 -10.25
CA ASP A 117 10.00 -16.81 -10.85
C ASP A 117 9.62 -17.09 -12.32
N SER A 118 8.39 -16.74 -12.68
CA SER A 118 7.99 -16.50 -14.07
C SER A 118 8.59 -15.16 -14.55
N GLU A 119 8.51 -14.85 -15.84
CA GLU A 119 8.90 -13.53 -16.33
C GLU A 119 8.15 -12.40 -15.64
N GLU A 120 6.82 -12.56 -15.44
CA GLU A 120 5.98 -11.56 -14.80
C GLU A 120 6.34 -11.35 -13.31
N SER A 121 6.52 -12.44 -12.55
CA SER A 121 6.90 -12.33 -11.13
C SER A 121 8.29 -11.74 -10.97
N LYS A 122 9.23 -12.12 -11.84
CA LYS A 122 10.59 -11.59 -11.86
C LYS A 122 10.62 -10.09 -12.11
N ASP A 123 9.85 -9.61 -13.08
CA ASP A 123 9.74 -8.18 -13.38
C ASP A 123 9.20 -7.40 -12.19
N ASN A 124 8.18 -7.94 -11.50
CA ASN A 124 7.60 -7.31 -10.32
C ASN A 124 8.55 -7.37 -9.12
N ARG A 125 9.26 -8.47 -8.93
CA ARG A 125 10.31 -8.58 -7.91
C ARG A 125 11.41 -7.53 -8.12
N ASN A 126 11.91 -7.40 -9.34
CA ASN A 126 12.93 -6.41 -9.70
C ASN A 126 12.48 -4.96 -9.45
N LYS A 127 11.18 -4.68 -9.51
CA LYS A 127 10.62 -3.35 -9.21
C LYS A 127 10.45 -3.12 -7.71
N LEU A 128 10.05 -4.14 -6.96
CA LEU A 128 9.70 -4.02 -5.54
C LEU A 128 10.92 -4.17 -4.62
N GLU A 129 11.79 -5.14 -4.89
CA GLU A 129 12.90 -5.49 -4.00
C GLU A 129 13.85 -4.32 -3.68
N PRO A 130 14.24 -3.47 -4.64
CA PRO A 130 15.12 -2.34 -4.35
C PRO A 130 14.50 -1.30 -3.41
N LEU A 131 13.16 -1.25 -3.33
CA LEU A 131 12.46 -0.29 -2.48
C LEU A 131 12.69 -0.55 -0.99
N PHE A 132 12.95 -1.80 -0.58
CA PHE A 132 13.26 -2.12 0.83
C PHE A 132 14.49 -1.38 1.36
N GLN A 133 15.44 -1.02 0.51
CA GLN A 133 16.67 -0.33 0.91
C GLN A 133 16.39 1.08 1.43
N ASN A 134 15.29 1.70 0.99
CA ASN A 134 14.91 3.06 1.34
C ASN A 134 13.88 3.11 2.48
N LEU A 135 13.37 1.95 2.90
CA LEU A 135 12.33 1.82 3.93
C LEU A 135 12.98 1.32 5.23
N LYS A 136 13.43 2.25 6.06
CA LYS A 136 14.08 1.96 7.36
C LYS A 136 13.10 2.14 8.50
#